data_79540afd723b6f45fb3f68d8f457e60e
#
_entry.id   79540afd723b6f45fb3f68d8f457e60e
#
_cell.length_a   1.000
_cell.length_b   1.000
_cell.length_c   1.000
_cell.angle_alpha   90.00
_cell.angle_beta   90.00
_cell.angle_gamma   90.00
#
_symmetry.space_group_name_H-M   'P 1'
#
loop_
_entity.id
_entity.type
_entity.pdbx_description
1 polymer ?
#
loop_
_entity_poly.entity_id
_entity_poly.type
_entity_poly.pdbx_seq_one_letter_code
_entity_poly.pdbx_strand_id
1 'polypeptide(L)'
;MSDLQSWIEQRGISEIECLIPDMNGVLRGKVLPVGKLFQSTRDGSLKLPSSVFSVTVTGEYADPDDDDEAYQDPDMTLRPAADTLCVAPGFKTPTAFVFADAFHTDGSPWASSPRHVLKAVQALYRQRGWRPVVSCASGRTPTTSAPTISDRSSPRLPRHFRTPPCG
;
A
#
# COMPACT_ATOMS: atom_id res chain seq x y z
N MET A 1 5.23 -9.52 16.38
CA MET A 1 4.66 -10.60 15.52
C MET A 1 3.44 -11.25 16.16
N SER A 2 3.38 -11.44 17.48
CA SER A 2 2.20 -11.95 18.20
C SER A 2 0.92 -11.13 17.94
N ASP A 3 1.02 -9.79 18.00
CA ASP A 3 -0.13 -8.90 17.88
C ASP A 3 -0.75 -8.91 16.48
N LEU A 4 0.09 -9.03 15.44
CA LEU A 4 -0.35 -9.14 14.06
C LEU A 4 -1.11 -10.46 13.81
N GLN A 5 -0.57 -11.56 14.31
CA GLN A 5 -1.19 -12.87 14.18
C GLN A 5 -2.53 -12.90 14.91
N SER A 6 -2.58 -12.42 16.15
CA SER A 6 -3.83 -12.32 16.92
C SER A 6 -4.87 -11.45 16.24
N TRP A 7 -4.46 -10.33 15.63
CA TRP A 7 -5.36 -9.45 14.88
C TRP A 7 -6.01 -10.16 13.68
N ILE A 8 -5.22 -10.96 12.96
CA ILE A 8 -5.66 -11.74 11.79
C ILE A 8 -6.63 -12.85 12.23
N GLU A 9 -6.27 -13.61 13.26
CA GLU A 9 -7.08 -14.71 13.78
C GLU A 9 -8.44 -14.24 14.30
N GLN A 10 -8.47 -13.16 15.08
CA GLN A 10 -9.71 -12.56 15.61
C GLN A 10 -10.70 -12.13 14.51
N ARG A 11 -10.22 -11.84 13.31
CA ARG A 11 -11.03 -11.39 12.17
C ARG A 11 -11.28 -12.48 11.14
N GLY A 12 -10.78 -13.70 11.38
CA GLY A 12 -10.93 -14.83 10.47
C GLY A 12 -10.32 -14.58 9.09
N ILE A 13 -9.29 -13.70 9.01
CA ILE A 13 -8.63 -13.39 7.74
C ILE A 13 -7.88 -14.63 7.25
N SER A 14 -8.14 -15.03 6.01
CA SER A 14 -7.51 -16.19 5.37
C SER A 14 -6.49 -15.81 4.31
N GLU A 15 -6.64 -14.63 3.70
CA GLU A 15 -5.77 -14.13 2.63
C GLU A 15 -5.32 -12.71 2.92
N ILE A 16 -4.12 -12.37 2.47
CA ILE A 16 -3.56 -11.02 2.58
C ILE A 16 -3.03 -10.58 1.24
N GLU A 17 -3.48 -9.40 0.80
CA GLU A 17 -2.90 -8.68 -0.32
C GLU A 17 -1.69 -7.87 0.18
N CYS A 18 -0.49 -8.28 -0.21
CA CYS A 18 0.73 -7.53 0.06
C CYS A 18 1.00 -6.58 -1.10
N LEU A 19 0.86 -5.27 -0.88
CA LEU A 19 0.76 -4.26 -1.91
C LEU A 19 1.92 -3.26 -1.84
N ILE A 20 2.37 -2.82 -3.02
CA ILE A 20 3.26 -1.68 -3.21
C ILE A 20 2.66 -0.73 -4.25
N PRO A 21 2.72 0.59 -4.09
CA PRO A 21 2.34 1.53 -5.15
C PRO A 21 3.44 1.59 -6.21
N ASP A 22 3.06 1.57 -7.49
CA ASP A 22 3.95 1.89 -8.61
C ASP A 22 4.13 3.42 -8.77
N MET A 23 4.89 3.85 -9.78
CA MET A 23 5.13 5.27 -10.05
C MET A 23 3.88 6.04 -10.46
N ASN A 24 2.82 5.37 -10.91
CA ASN A 24 1.53 5.95 -11.27
C ASN A 24 0.54 5.94 -10.08
N GLY A 25 0.94 5.39 -8.93
CA GLY A 25 0.07 5.22 -7.76
C GLY A 25 -0.86 4.00 -7.86
N VAL A 26 -0.70 3.15 -8.88
CA VAL A 26 -1.45 1.89 -8.98
C VAL A 26 -0.87 0.89 -8.01
N LEU A 27 -1.72 0.21 -7.25
CA LEU A 27 -1.29 -0.80 -6.29
C LEU A 27 -0.98 -2.11 -7.03
N ARG A 28 0.23 -2.57 -6.85
CA ARG A 28 0.75 -3.85 -7.38
C ARG A 28 1.10 -4.76 -6.20
N GLY A 29 1.03 -6.07 -6.41
CA GLY A 29 1.39 -6.96 -5.31
C GLY A 29 1.00 -8.41 -5.51
N LYS A 30 0.94 -9.13 -4.40
CA LYS A 30 0.58 -10.55 -4.37
C LYS A 30 -0.51 -10.79 -3.34
N VAL A 31 -1.47 -11.64 -3.71
CA VAL A 31 -2.41 -12.23 -2.75
C VAL A 31 -1.80 -13.52 -2.23
N LEU A 32 -1.72 -13.65 -0.93
CA LEU A 32 -1.09 -14.80 -0.27
C LEU A 32 -1.99 -15.31 0.86
N PRO A 33 -2.08 -16.63 1.06
CA PRO A 33 -2.59 -17.17 2.31
C PRO A 33 -1.77 -16.64 3.49
N VAL A 34 -2.42 -16.39 4.62
CA VAL A 34 -1.79 -15.83 5.83
C VAL A 34 -0.50 -16.56 6.22
N GLY A 35 -0.54 -17.91 6.27
CA GLY A 35 0.63 -18.71 6.62
C GLY A 35 1.79 -18.52 5.65
N LYS A 36 1.51 -18.36 4.35
CA LYS A 36 2.53 -18.13 3.33
C LYS A 36 3.16 -16.76 3.45
N LEU A 37 2.35 -15.72 3.77
CA LEU A 37 2.90 -14.39 4.01
C LEU A 37 3.90 -14.40 5.17
N PHE A 38 3.54 -15.00 6.31
CA PHE A 38 4.44 -15.08 7.46
C PHE A 38 5.72 -15.87 7.17
N GLN A 39 5.59 -16.98 6.44
CA GLN A 39 6.75 -17.77 6.03
C GLN A 39 7.68 -16.94 5.14
N SER A 40 7.13 -16.37 4.04
CA SER A 40 7.93 -15.65 3.05
C SER A 40 8.52 -14.33 3.58
N THR A 41 7.86 -13.72 4.56
CA THR A 41 8.43 -12.55 5.27
C THR A 41 9.61 -12.96 6.15
N ARG A 42 9.55 -14.14 6.77
CA ARG A 42 10.60 -14.64 7.66
C ARG A 42 11.85 -15.08 6.91
N ASP A 43 11.66 -15.77 5.79
CA ASP A 43 12.76 -16.32 4.98
C ASP A 43 13.23 -15.38 3.86
N GLY A 44 12.62 -14.19 3.74
CA GLY A 44 12.98 -13.20 2.72
C GLY A 44 12.57 -13.58 1.29
N SER A 45 11.71 -14.58 1.12
CA SER A 45 11.23 -15.04 -0.19
C SER A 45 10.04 -14.24 -0.73
N LEU A 46 9.56 -13.24 0.01
CA LEU A 46 8.53 -12.33 -0.48
C LEU A 46 9.17 -11.31 -1.41
N LYS A 47 9.04 -11.54 -2.71
CA LYS A 47 9.72 -10.77 -3.73
C LYS A 47 8.79 -10.35 -4.85
N LEU A 48 9.12 -9.22 -5.50
CA LEU A 48 8.58 -8.76 -6.76
C LEU A 48 9.72 -8.25 -7.66
N PRO A 49 9.58 -8.34 -8.99
CA PRO A 49 10.55 -7.75 -9.89
C PRO A 49 10.52 -6.22 -9.82
N SER A 50 11.65 -5.57 -10.07
CA SER A 50 11.75 -4.09 -9.98
C SER A 50 10.97 -3.38 -11.07
N SER A 51 10.75 -4.02 -12.20
CA SER A 51 9.96 -3.51 -13.32
C SER A 51 8.54 -3.13 -12.95
N VAL A 52 7.98 -3.68 -11.86
CA VAL A 52 6.62 -3.28 -11.40
C VAL A 52 6.50 -1.80 -11.09
N PHE A 53 7.61 -1.09 -10.82
CA PHE A 53 7.58 0.35 -10.63
C PHE A 53 7.46 1.14 -11.94
N SER A 54 7.88 0.54 -13.06
CA SER A 54 8.01 1.20 -14.37
C SER A 54 6.90 0.81 -15.35
N VAL A 55 5.91 0.02 -14.94
CA VAL A 55 4.78 -0.31 -15.80
C VAL A 55 3.81 0.84 -15.95
N THR A 56 3.17 0.93 -17.11
CA THR A 56 2.09 1.88 -17.38
C THR A 56 0.84 1.54 -16.55
N VAL A 57 -0.14 2.43 -16.55
CA VAL A 57 -1.44 2.17 -15.87
C VAL A 57 -2.16 0.95 -16.44
N THR A 58 -1.91 0.61 -17.72
CA THR A 58 -2.45 -0.57 -18.40
C THR A 58 -1.66 -1.84 -18.13
N GLY A 59 -0.50 -1.73 -17.47
CA GLY A 59 0.35 -2.86 -17.10
C GLY A 59 1.41 -3.23 -18.14
N GLU A 60 1.62 -2.39 -19.15
CA GLU A 60 2.68 -2.53 -20.14
C GLU A 60 3.99 -1.95 -19.63
N TYR A 61 5.13 -2.44 -20.10
CA TYR A 61 6.42 -1.82 -19.80
C TYR A 61 6.53 -0.45 -20.45
N ALA A 62 7.10 0.50 -19.73
CA ALA A 62 7.17 1.90 -20.17
C ALA A 62 8.11 2.11 -21.37
N ASP A 63 9.07 1.23 -21.57
CA ASP A 63 10.00 1.24 -22.69
C ASP A 63 10.00 -0.13 -23.39
N PRO A 64 9.18 -0.30 -24.45
CA PRO A 64 9.15 -1.54 -25.21
C PRO A 64 10.38 -1.76 -26.12
N ASP A 65 11.16 -0.70 -26.36
CA ASP A 65 12.32 -0.73 -27.25
C ASP A 65 13.63 -1.02 -26.51
N ASP A 66 13.56 -1.26 -25.21
CA ASP A 66 14.73 -1.67 -24.41
C ASP A 66 15.04 -3.17 -24.67
N ASP A 67 15.35 -3.47 -25.96
CA ASP A 67 15.90 -4.74 -26.42
C ASP A 67 17.35 -4.96 -25.90
N ASP A 68 17.72 -4.28 -24.82
CA ASP A 68 19.00 -4.50 -24.18
C ASP A 68 18.98 -5.89 -23.54
N GLU A 69 19.55 -6.88 -24.24
CA GLU A 69 19.73 -8.26 -23.75
C GLU A 69 20.44 -8.30 -22.37
N ALA A 70 21.02 -7.17 -21.94
CA ALA A 70 21.65 -6.98 -20.66
C ALA A 70 20.67 -6.53 -19.57
N TYR A 71 19.42 -6.14 -19.90
CA TYR A 71 18.44 -5.73 -18.90
C TYR A 71 18.07 -6.91 -18.00
N GLN A 72 18.53 -6.84 -16.78
CA GLN A 72 18.11 -7.75 -15.74
C GLN A 72 17.02 -7.07 -14.90
N ASP A 73 15.87 -7.72 -14.77
CA ASP A 73 14.82 -7.29 -13.89
C ASP A 73 15.03 -7.89 -12.49
N PRO A 74 15.82 -7.22 -11.64
CA PRO A 74 16.20 -7.78 -10.35
C PRO A 74 15.00 -7.85 -9.40
N ASP A 75 14.93 -8.92 -8.65
CA ASP A 75 13.95 -9.08 -7.59
C ASP A 75 14.21 -8.11 -6.43
N MET A 76 13.16 -7.44 -6.02
CA MET A 76 13.11 -6.68 -4.76
C MET A 76 12.56 -7.56 -3.64
N THR A 77 13.16 -7.52 -2.47
CA THR A 77 12.60 -8.12 -1.26
C THR A 77 11.56 -7.17 -0.65
N LEU A 78 10.36 -7.69 -0.40
CA LEU A 78 9.29 -6.92 0.22
C LEU A 78 9.25 -7.17 1.73
N ARG A 79 9.08 -6.09 2.51
CA ARG A 79 8.85 -6.14 3.95
C ARG A 79 7.51 -5.49 4.27
N PRO A 80 6.50 -6.27 4.69
CA PRO A 80 5.20 -5.74 5.07
C PRO A 80 5.31 -4.77 6.24
N ALA A 81 4.68 -3.60 6.11
CA ALA A 81 4.56 -2.59 7.15
C ALA A 81 3.31 -2.91 7.97
N ALA A 82 3.48 -3.56 9.11
CA ALA A 82 2.38 -4.09 9.92
C ALA A 82 1.39 -3.03 10.39
N ASP A 83 1.84 -1.80 10.58
CA ASP A 83 1.04 -0.62 10.92
C ASP A 83 0.04 -0.20 9.83
N THR A 84 0.19 -0.75 8.62
CA THR A 84 -0.70 -0.47 7.48
C THR A 84 -1.74 -1.56 7.24
N LEU A 85 -1.75 -2.61 8.08
CA LEU A 85 -2.68 -3.72 7.92
C LEU A 85 -4.12 -3.28 8.11
N CYS A 86 -4.97 -3.60 7.14
CA CYS A 86 -6.35 -3.19 7.12
C CYS A 86 -7.24 -4.30 6.53
N VAL A 87 -8.48 -4.41 7.01
CA VAL A 87 -9.45 -5.34 6.39
C VAL A 87 -9.82 -4.81 5.01
N ALA A 88 -9.79 -5.68 4.01
CA ALA A 88 -10.21 -5.36 2.65
C ALA A 88 -11.73 -5.61 2.51
N PRO A 89 -12.56 -4.57 2.42
CA PRO A 89 -14.01 -4.75 2.26
C PRO A 89 -14.35 -5.22 0.85
N GLY A 90 -15.41 -6.01 0.73
CA GLY A 90 -15.99 -6.40 -0.57
C GLY A 90 -15.44 -7.69 -1.16
N PHE A 91 -14.51 -8.37 -0.52
CA PHE A 91 -14.07 -9.70 -0.92
C PHE A 91 -15.00 -10.77 -0.36
N LYS A 92 -15.25 -11.85 -1.14
CA LYS A 92 -16.03 -13.02 -0.66
C LYS A 92 -15.23 -13.79 0.40
N THR A 93 -13.94 -13.93 0.20
CA THR A 93 -13.00 -14.51 1.14
C THR A 93 -12.56 -13.42 2.13
N PRO A 94 -12.52 -13.68 3.45
CA PRO A 94 -12.02 -12.72 4.42
C PRO A 94 -10.57 -12.35 4.12
N THR A 95 -10.39 -11.15 3.59
CA THR A 95 -9.11 -10.66 3.08
C THR A 95 -8.69 -9.40 3.83
N ALA A 96 -7.41 -9.26 4.07
CA ALA A 96 -6.80 -8.02 4.51
C ALA A 96 -5.80 -7.54 3.46
N PHE A 97 -5.44 -6.26 3.49
CA PHE A 97 -4.30 -5.76 2.75
C PHE A 97 -3.25 -5.16 3.68
N VAL A 98 -2.02 -5.19 3.25
CA VAL A 98 -0.88 -4.58 3.92
C VAL A 98 0.04 -3.95 2.88
N PHE A 99 0.49 -2.73 3.14
CA PHE A 99 1.54 -2.14 2.30
C PHE A 99 2.90 -2.73 2.66
N ALA A 100 3.76 -2.88 1.65
CA ALA A 100 5.13 -3.31 1.85
C ALA A 100 6.13 -2.25 1.39
N ASP A 101 7.29 -2.28 2.00
CA ASP A 101 8.46 -1.52 1.57
C ASP A 101 9.39 -2.44 0.77
N ALA A 102 10.01 -1.90 -0.29
CA ALA A 102 10.90 -2.63 -1.18
C ALA A 102 12.37 -2.41 -0.80
N PHE A 103 13.13 -3.50 -0.80
CA PHE A 103 14.55 -3.49 -0.44
C PHE A 103 15.36 -4.28 -1.46
N HIS A 104 16.63 -3.92 -1.61
CA HIS A 104 17.61 -4.77 -2.29
C HIS A 104 17.91 -6.03 -1.47
N THR A 105 18.56 -7.00 -2.09
CA THR A 105 18.95 -8.25 -1.43
C THR A 105 19.94 -8.05 -0.28
N ASP A 106 20.71 -6.98 -0.31
CA ASP A 106 21.62 -6.56 0.76
C ASP A 106 20.90 -5.85 1.93
N GLY A 107 19.58 -5.65 1.80
CA GLY A 107 18.75 -5.00 2.81
C GLY A 107 18.72 -3.47 2.73
N SER A 108 19.43 -2.84 1.77
CA SER A 108 19.32 -1.41 1.53
C SER A 108 17.95 -1.06 0.93
N PRO A 109 17.38 0.12 1.24
CA PRO A 109 16.10 0.55 0.68
C PRO A 109 16.16 0.72 -0.83
N TRP A 110 15.11 0.29 -1.55
CA TRP A 110 14.98 0.55 -2.98
C TRP A 110 14.67 2.04 -3.20
N ALA A 111 15.65 2.80 -3.67
CA ALA A 111 15.60 4.27 -3.68
C ALA A 111 14.45 4.85 -4.53
N SER A 112 14.11 4.20 -5.65
CA SER A 112 13.01 4.62 -6.53
C SER A 112 11.62 4.16 -6.05
N SER A 113 11.52 3.41 -4.95
CA SER A 113 10.22 3.05 -4.39
C SER A 113 9.44 4.29 -3.94
N PRO A 114 8.21 4.53 -4.44
CA PRO A 114 7.41 5.69 -4.06
C PRO A 114 7.21 5.83 -2.55
N ARG A 115 7.08 4.71 -1.83
CA ARG A 115 6.97 4.72 -0.37
C ARG A 115 8.25 5.17 0.32
N HIS A 116 9.43 4.79 -0.17
CA HIS A 116 10.70 5.26 0.39
C HIS A 116 10.92 6.75 0.12
N VAL A 117 10.56 7.23 -1.08
CA VAL A 117 10.59 8.66 -1.40
C VAL A 117 9.67 9.44 -0.45
N LEU A 118 8.45 8.99 -0.25
CA LEU A 118 7.50 9.63 0.68
C LEU A 118 8.04 9.65 2.12
N LYS A 119 8.59 8.54 2.60
CA LYS A 119 9.20 8.45 3.94
C LYS A 119 10.37 9.42 4.10
N ALA A 120 11.21 9.55 3.07
CA ALA A 120 12.32 10.51 3.07
C ALA A 120 11.82 11.96 3.16
N VAL A 121 10.81 12.32 2.36
CA VAL A 121 10.19 13.65 2.43
C VAL A 121 9.57 13.91 3.80
N GLN A 122 8.83 12.96 4.35
CA GLN A 122 8.25 13.07 5.69
C GLN A 122 9.34 13.25 6.77
N ALA A 123 10.50 12.60 6.63
CA ALA A 123 11.62 12.79 7.53
C ALA A 123 12.15 14.22 7.50
N LEU A 124 12.26 14.83 6.31
CA LEU A 124 12.64 16.25 6.17
C LEU A 124 11.65 17.19 6.84
N TYR A 125 10.35 16.93 6.75
CA TYR A 125 9.33 17.70 7.47
C TYR A 125 9.52 17.60 8.99
N ARG A 126 9.71 16.37 9.51
CA ARG A 126 9.93 16.16 10.95
C ARG A 126 11.20 16.87 11.46
N GLN A 127 12.28 16.86 10.69
CA GLN A 127 13.53 17.56 11.04
C GLN A 127 13.32 19.08 11.20
N ARG A 128 12.34 19.66 10.47
CA ARG A 128 11.98 21.08 10.58
C ARG A 128 10.86 21.34 11.60
N GLY A 129 10.42 20.34 12.35
CA GLY A 129 9.28 20.45 13.26
C GLY A 129 7.93 20.63 12.55
N TRP A 130 7.85 20.34 11.27
CA TRP A 130 6.62 20.48 10.49
C TRP A 130 5.83 19.18 10.46
N ARG A 131 4.51 19.31 10.49
CA ARG A 131 3.59 18.19 10.33
C ARG A 131 2.89 18.31 8.96
N PRO A 132 3.13 17.36 8.04
CA PRO A 132 2.39 17.35 6.78
C PRO A 132 0.91 17.00 7.05
N VAL A 133 0.01 17.71 6.39
CA VAL A 133 -1.44 17.42 6.39
C VAL A 133 -1.85 17.15 4.95
N VAL A 134 -2.46 16.00 4.72
CA VAL A 134 -2.93 15.58 3.39
C VAL A 134 -4.44 15.40 3.43
N SER A 135 -5.12 15.93 2.43
CA SER A 135 -6.54 15.68 2.20
C SER A 135 -6.74 14.99 0.85
N CYS A 136 -7.57 13.96 0.81
CA CYS A 136 -8.00 13.35 -0.45
C CYS A 136 -9.20 14.14 -0.99
N ALA A 137 -9.04 14.82 -2.12
CA ALA A 137 -10.16 15.33 -2.89
C ALA A 137 -10.62 14.19 -3.81
N SER A 138 -11.71 13.49 -3.47
CA SER A 138 -12.36 12.61 -4.43
C SER A 138 -13.06 13.50 -5.46
N GLY A 139 -12.58 13.45 -6.71
CA GLY A 139 -13.22 14.12 -7.84
C GLY A 139 -14.55 13.46 -8.19
N ARG A 140 -15.53 13.51 -7.30
CA ARG A 140 -16.92 13.37 -7.73
C ARG A 140 -17.27 14.64 -8.45
N THR A 141 -17.44 14.57 -9.77
CA THR A 141 -18.23 15.56 -10.49
C THR A 141 -19.56 15.71 -9.74
N PRO A 142 -19.94 16.91 -9.28
CA PRO A 142 -21.21 17.10 -8.65
C PRO A 142 -22.29 16.76 -9.69
N THR A 143 -22.96 15.61 -9.52
CA THR A 143 -24.27 15.45 -10.09
C THR A 143 -25.14 16.57 -9.51
N THR A 144 -25.89 17.24 -10.37
CA THR A 144 -26.67 18.48 -10.17
C THR A 144 -27.66 18.48 -8.98
N SER A 145 -27.51 17.58 -8.02
CA SER A 145 -28.32 17.41 -6.82
C SER A 145 -27.54 17.37 -5.51
N ALA A 146 -26.29 17.84 -5.49
CA ALA A 146 -25.55 17.93 -4.23
C ALA A 146 -26.17 19.04 -3.36
N PRO A 147 -26.54 18.76 -2.09
CA PRO A 147 -27.03 19.79 -1.19
C PRO A 147 -25.96 20.85 -0.96
N THR A 148 -26.35 22.11 -1.06
CA THR A 148 -25.50 23.27 -0.77
C THR A 148 -25.00 23.19 0.68
N ILE A 149 -23.76 23.63 0.92
CA ILE A 149 -23.05 23.64 2.24
C ILE A 149 -23.84 24.32 3.38
N SER A 150 -25.00 24.92 3.09
CA SER A 150 -25.88 25.56 4.08
C SER A 150 -26.78 24.59 4.85
N ASP A 151 -26.89 23.33 4.46
CA ASP A 151 -27.72 22.37 5.19
C ASP A 151 -26.93 21.72 6.35
N ARG A 152 -27.00 22.37 7.51
CA ARG A 152 -26.40 21.91 8.78
C ARG A 152 -27.20 20.77 9.43
N SER A 153 -28.18 20.17 8.76
CA SER A 153 -29.08 19.14 9.30
C SER A 153 -28.68 17.70 8.95
N SER A 154 -27.55 17.48 8.30
CA SER A 154 -27.07 16.12 8.02
C SER A 154 -26.80 15.35 9.32
N PRO A 155 -27.39 14.17 9.52
CA PRO A 155 -27.17 13.38 10.74
C PRO A 155 -25.70 13.02 10.86
N ARG A 156 -25.12 13.30 12.03
CA ARG A 156 -23.75 12.89 12.36
C ARG A 156 -23.68 11.36 12.29
N LEU A 157 -22.78 10.83 11.45
CA LEU A 157 -22.45 9.42 11.45
C LEU A 157 -22.12 8.95 12.88
N PRO A 158 -22.60 7.79 13.30
CA PRO A 158 -22.31 7.25 14.64
C PRO A 158 -20.82 7.13 14.87
N ARG A 159 -20.37 7.46 16.08
CA ARG A 159 -18.93 7.54 16.47
C ARG A 159 -18.17 6.22 16.38
N HIS A 160 -18.84 5.10 16.13
CA HIS A 160 -18.22 3.76 16.00
C HIS A 160 -17.62 3.47 14.63
N PHE A 161 -17.79 4.34 13.64
CA PHE A 161 -17.12 4.25 12.33
C PHE A 161 -15.85 5.11 12.23
N ARG A 162 -15.30 5.56 13.35
CA ARG A 162 -13.92 6.05 13.34
C ARG A 162 -13.01 4.84 13.24
N THR A 163 -12.61 4.50 12.02
CA THR A 163 -11.34 3.79 11.82
C THR A 163 -10.28 4.56 12.58
N PRO A 164 -9.44 3.90 13.40
CA PRO A 164 -8.28 4.59 13.97
C PRO A 164 -7.49 5.21 12.82
N PRO A 165 -6.95 6.43 12.98
CA PRO A 165 -6.13 7.01 11.94
C PRO A 165 -5.00 6.04 11.64
N CYS A 166 -4.82 5.69 10.36
CA CYS A 166 -3.60 5.07 9.91
C CYS A 166 -2.48 6.04 10.26
N GLY A 167 -1.74 5.74 11.35
CA GLY A 167 -0.65 6.53 11.86
C GLY A 167 0.56 6.53 10.93
#